data_d86e9fc649504c8e74d3467d568b4cf5
#
_entry.id   d86e9fc649504c8e74d3467d568b4cf5
#
_cell.length_a   1.000
_cell.length_b   1.000
_cell.length_c   1.000
_cell.angle_alpha   90.00
_cell.angle_beta   90.00
_cell.angle_gamma   90.00
#
_symmetry.space_group_name_H-M   'P 1'
#
loop_
_entity.id
_entity.type
_entity.pdbx_description
1 polymer ?
#
loop_
_entity_poly.entity_id
_entity_poly.type
_entity_poly.pdbx_seq_one_letter_code
_entity_poly.pdbx_strand_id
1 'polypeptide(L)'
;MNIKKQRIKIYLLFIFICLPNLSTVPSFAFQSREISMETVSSWAVTTTVFKLAGSNEVNNVKLNWMQRKDADLYKIYRDNNLIGEAKGNTYDDYNLMVNKTFTYHVEAFYNGQKVATSISQQATTFIPTGESKVYDNLNGKYITKESSGNKPQGMKINDLYFSYKIENTEKTVDGQQLKGWLVTESYSKTGLNGSWSTPRELAFYPNVKMEGNAFRYNPKTGKVVLSSHYEDENGYTAAKIYLAQITPKGKLEVGTMERPLGHDSRDQSLFIDDDNTAYLLSATNTNSDINIYKLDASWTKPVELVNTICKGLHRETPAIIKKDGEYYFFSSKASGWYPSQTMYTSTTDLAGEWTPIREIGNNTTFDAQFNRISKVGTTYGVWSYHWGAQRKYKTPDGNFPRITIAAFNKGYASMDYYRYLEFNDNYGIIPVQNGKNLTLNVPVTSAVSGAKGVKADCITDGASLDSSTYFQKSSNATIGTPYMFTIDMQKKARISEINLSTRLVNGSEAAYKYTIEGSPDGKSYKMLVDGRTNWQV
;
A
#
# COMPACT_ATOMS: atom_id res chain seq x y z
N MET A 1 -21.05 42.52 -7.02
CA MET A 1 -19.68 42.22 -6.63
C MET A 1 -19.21 41.02 -7.47
N ASN A 2 -18.38 41.28 -8.51
CA ASN A 2 -17.97 40.20 -9.43
C ASN A 2 -16.96 39.30 -8.74
N ILE A 3 -17.37 38.09 -8.41
CA ILE A 3 -16.47 37.03 -7.90
C ILE A 3 -15.57 36.64 -9.07
N LYS A 4 -14.30 37.05 -9.01
CA LYS A 4 -13.31 36.60 -10.00
C LYS A 4 -13.07 35.09 -9.80
N LYS A 5 -13.36 34.30 -10.83
CA LYS A 5 -13.21 32.84 -10.85
C LYS A 5 -11.73 32.48 -10.94
N GLN A 6 -11.26 31.60 -10.07
CA GLN A 6 -9.93 31.01 -10.15
C GLN A 6 -9.99 29.70 -10.96
N ARG A 7 -9.06 29.53 -11.92
CA ARG A 7 -8.97 28.36 -12.79
C ARG A 7 -7.58 27.76 -12.77
N ILE A 8 -7.53 26.44 -12.88
CA ILE A 8 -6.31 25.64 -13.02
C ILE A 8 -6.36 24.94 -14.36
N LYS A 9 -5.27 25.02 -15.12
CA LYS A 9 -5.05 24.22 -16.33
C LYS A 9 -3.98 23.18 -16.07
N ILE A 10 -4.27 21.94 -16.42
CA ILE A 10 -3.35 20.81 -16.34
C ILE A 10 -3.10 20.31 -17.75
N TYR A 11 -1.83 20.29 -18.15
CA TYR A 11 -1.38 19.77 -19.44
C TYR A 11 -0.60 18.49 -19.19
N LEU A 12 -1.07 17.37 -19.76
CA LEU A 12 -0.40 16.08 -19.72
C LEU A 12 0.17 15.77 -21.11
N LEU A 13 1.48 15.64 -21.19
CA LEU A 13 2.19 15.28 -22.43
C LEU A 13 2.65 13.82 -22.34
N PHE A 14 2.17 12.97 -23.25
CA PHE A 14 2.65 11.60 -23.39
C PHE A 14 3.86 11.56 -24.31
N ILE A 15 4.99 11.11 -23.79
CA ILE A 15 6.15 10.75 -24.60
C ILE A 15 6.27 9.22 -24.57
N PHE A 16 5.81 8.56 -25.65
CA PHE A 16 6.14 7.16 -25.89
C PHE A 16 7.51 7.10 -26.55
N ILE A 17 8.50 6.53 -25.85
CA ILE A 17 9.75 6.15 -26.49
C ILE A 17 9.51 4.80 -27.16
N CYS A 18 9.25 4.80 -28.47
CA CYS A 18 9.28 3.60 -29.28
C CYS A 18 10.73 3.12 -29.37
N LEU A 19 11.06 1.99 -28.78
CA LEU A 19 12.27 1.26 -29.10
C LEU A 19 11.96 0.35 -30.31
N PRO A 20 12.75 0.40 -31.38
CA PRO A 20 12.66 -0.60 -32.43
C PRO A 20 13.27 -1.91 -31.95
N ASN A 21 12.57 -3.01 -32.25
CA ASN A 21 12.98 -4.41 -32.06
C ASN A 21 12.88 -4.99 -30.65
N LEU A 22 11.66 -5.35 -30.26
CA LEU A 22 11.44 -6.50 -29.39
C LEU A 22 10.58 -7.52 -30.16
N SER A 23 11.22 -8.63 -30.54
CA SER A 23 10.58 -9.81 -31.06
C SER A 23 9.46 -10.25 -30.13
N THR A 24 8.26 -10.36 -30.71
CA THR A 24 7.08 -11.11 -30.31
C THR A 24 7.06 -11.66 -28.88
N VAL A 25 6.62 -10.85 -27.93
CA VAL A 25 6.00 -11.33 -26.72
C VAL A 25 4.57 -11.69 -27.10
N PRO A 26 4.08 -12.94 -26.84
CA PRO A 26 2.71 -13.28 -27.15
C PRO A 26 1.79 -12.29 -26.43
N SER A 27 0.95 -11.62 -27.17
CA SER A 27 -0.14 -10.83 -26.66
C SER A 27 -1.10 -11.79 -25.96
N PHE A 28 -0.98 -11.95 -24.65
CA PHE A 28 -2.07 -12.49 -23.87
C PHE A 28 -3.20 -11.48 -23.94
N ALA A 29 -4.15 -11.74 -24.82
CA ALA A 29 -5.42 -11.06 -24.81
C ALA A 29 -6.01 -11.29 -23.41
N PHE A 30 -6.03 -10.25 -22.60
CA PHE A 30 -6.84 -10.21 -21.40
C PHE A 30 -8.29 -10.30 -21.90
N GLN A 31 -8.88 -11.50 -21.85
CA GLN A 31 -10.31 -11.58 -21.76
C GLN A 31 -10.67 -10.82 -20.49
N SER A 32 -11.24 -9.64 -20.66
CA SER A 32 -12.05 -9.02 -19.62
C SER A 32 -13.18 -10.02 -19.33
N ARG A 33 -12.94 -10.95 -18.41
CA ARG A 33 -14.05 -11.63 -17.77
C ARG A 33 -14.84 -10.49 -17.16
N GLU A 34 -16.00 -10.22 -17.72
CA GLU A 34 -17.04 -9.50 -17.00
C GLU A 34 -17.14 -10.21 -15.65
N ILE A 35 -16.63 -9.56 -14.60
CA ILE A 35 -16.83 -10.02 -13.24
C ILE A 35 -18.32 -9.82 -13.05
N SER A 36 -19.08 -10.91 -13.19
CA SER A 36 -20.46 -10.93 -12.78
C SER A 36 -20.48 -10.37 -11.37
N MET A 37 -21.27 -9.34 -11.14
CA MET A 37 -21.54 -8.82 -9.80
C MET A 37 -22.33 -9.90 -9.05
N GLU A 38 -21.64 -10.97 -8.66
CA GLU A 38 -22.17 -11.82 -7.62
C GLU A 38 -22.29 -10.96 -6.37
N THR A 39 -23.45 -10.94 -5.85
CA THR A 39 -23.94 -10.29 -4.65
C THR A 39 -22.85 -10.27 -3.59
N VAL A 40 -22.13 -9.11 -3.49
CA VAL A 40 -21.42 -8.80 -2.27
C VAL A 40 -22.48 -8.73 -1.21
N SER A 41 -22.56 -9.76 -0.36
CA SER A 41 -23.58 -9.90 0.67
C SER A 41 -23.57 -8.74 1.69
N SER A 42 -22.57 -7.85 1.59
CA SER A 42 -22.46 -6.66 2.42
C SER A 42 -21.62 -5.57 1.73
N TRP A 43 -22.27 -4.50 1.29
CA TRP A 43 -21.60 -3.27 0.85
C TRP A 43 -21.27 -2.43 2.09
N ALA A 44 -20.00 -2.01 2.27
CA ALA A 44 -19.53 -1.37 3.49
C ALA A 44 -18.78 -0.06 3.21
N VAL A 45 -18.82 0.85 4.18
CA VAL A 45 -17.97 2.05 4.23
C VAL A 45 -16.80 1.81 5.19
N THR A 46 -15.60 2.25 4.83
CA THR A 46 -14.45 2.33 5.74
C THR A 46 -14.20 3.77 6.17
N THR A 47 -13.57 3.95 7.34
CA THR A 47 -13.23 5.26 7.89
C THR A 47 -11.76 5.32 8.28
N THR A 48 -11.11 6.45 7.99
CA THR A 48 -9.74 6.77 8.44
C THR A 48 -9.76 8.14 9.08
N VAL A 49 -9.37 8.24 10.35
CA VAL A 49 -9.21 9.54 11.01
C VAL A 49 -7.88 10.17 10.62
N PHE A 50 -7.89 11.48 10.41
CA PHE A 50 -6.68 12.22 10.03
C PHE A 50 -6.70 13.64 10.60
N LYS A 51 -5.54 14.29 10.57
CA LYS A 51 -5.42 15.70 10.92
C LYS A 51 -5.02 16.56 9.72
N LEU A 52 -5.35 17.83 9.79
CA LEU A 52 -4.79 18.83 8.86
C LEU A 52 -3.40 19.27 9.34
N ALA A 53 -2.52 19.58 8.40
CA ALA A 53 -1.21 20.13 8.72
C ALA A 53 -1.33 21.41 9.54
N GLY A 54 -0.54 21.51 10.61
CA GLY A 54 -0.60 22.59 11.58
C GLY A 54 -1.68 22.46 12.67
N SER A 55 -2.55 21.43 12.60
CA SER A 55 -3.50 21.12 13.68
C SER A 55 -2.87 20.18 14.71
N ASN A 56 -3.25 20.35 15.97
CA ASN A 56 -2.97 19.40 17.05
C ASN A 56 -4.09 18.38 17.23
N GLU A 57 -5.16 18.43 16.43
CA GLU A 57 -6.35 17.62 16.57
C GLU A 57 -6.50 16.65 15.39
N VAL A 58 -6.74 15.37 15.68
CA VAL A 58 -7.14 14.35 14.73
C VAL A 58 -8.66 14.35 14.70
N ASN A 59 -9.21 15.30 13.96
CA ASN A 59 -10.63 15.66 13.99
C ASN A 59 -11.27 15.72 12.59
N ASN A 60 -10.71 14.97 11.66
CA ASN A 60 -11.31 14.80 10.34
C ASN A 60 -11.41 13.30 10.04
N VAL A 61 -12.38 12.92 9.23
CA VAL A 61 -12.65 11.53 8.85
C VAL A 61 -12.73 11.44 7.34
N LYS A 62 -11.89 10.60 6.75
CA LYS A 62 -12.04 10.16 5.36
C LYS A 62 -12.89 8.90 5.33
N LEU A 63 -13.88 8.90 4.46
CA LEU A 63 -14.73 7.76 4.16
C LEU A 63 -14.37 7.21 2.78
N ASN A 64 -14.35 5.89 2.65
CA ASN A 64 -14.23 5.21 1.37
C ASN A 64 -15.25 4.07 1.29
N TRP A 65 -15.77 3.82 0.09
CA TRP A 65 -16.66 2.70 -0.20
C TRP A 65 -16.41 2.16 -1.60
N MET A 66 -16.87 0.95 -1.87
CA MET A 66 -16.75 0.39 -3.21
C MET A 66 -17.75 1.08 -4.15
N GLN A 67 -17.23 1.58 -5.28
CA GLN A 67 -18.07 2.16 -6.35
C GLN A 67 -19.06 1.10 -6.85
N ARG A 68 -20.32 1.48 -6.98
CA ARG A 68 -21.39 0.63 -7.50
C ARG A 68 -21.72 1.00 -8.95
N LYS A 69 -21.87 0.00 -9.81
CA LYS A 69 -22.25 0.22 -11.23
C LYS A 69 -23.71 0.67 -11.38
N ASP A 70 -24.53 0.37 -10.38
CA ASP A 70 -25.95 0.71 -10.28
C ASP A 70 -26.19 1.98 -9.45
N ALA A 71 -25.21 2.87 -9.34
CA ALA A 71 -25.34 4.13 -8.62
C ALA A 71 -24.70 5.28 -9.40
N ASP A 72 -25.35 6.43 -9.38
CA ASP A 72 -24.89 7.69 -9.97
C ASP A 72 -24.66 8.80 -8.93
N LEU A 73 -25.14 8.58 -7.70
CA LEU A 73 -25.00 9.50 -6.57
C LEU A 73 -24.91 8.73 -5.27
N TYR A 74 -24.09 9.24 -4.35
CA TYR A 74 -23.98 8.75 -2.97
C TYR A 74 -24.35 9.86 -2.00
N LYS A 75 -25.16 9.52 -0.98
CA LYS A 75 -25.46 10.39 0.16
C LYS A 75 -24.77 9.89 1.39
N ILE A 76 -24.07 10.78 2.06
CA ILE A 76 -23.20 10.47 3.20
C ILE A 76 -23.90 10.91 4.48
N TYR A 77 -23.99 10.01 5.44
CA TYR A 77 -24.63 10.25 6.72
C TYR A 77 -23.65 10.10 7.87
N ARG A 78 -23.74 11.02 8.84
CA ARG A 78 -23.08 10.97 10.13
C ARG A 78 -24.14 11.03 11.23
N ASP A 79 -24.13 10.03 12.12
CA ASP A 79 -25.12 9.91 13.21
C ASP A 79 -26.57 10.05 12.68
N ASN A 80 -26.85 9.42 11.54
CA ASN A 80 -28.12 9.46 10.77
C ASN A 80 -28.50 10.83 10.16
N ASN A 81 -27.64 11.82 10.22
CA ASN A 81 -27.85 13.12 9.59
C ASN A 81 -27.11 13.17 8.24
N LEU A 82 -27.78 13.60 7.19
CA LEU A 82 -27.17 13.84 5.88
C LEU A 82 -26.14 14.96 6.01
N ILE A 83 -24.88 14.69 5.66
CA ILE A 83 -23.77 15.67 5.74
C ILE A 83 -23.21 16.05 4.37
N GLY A 84 -23.52 15.30 3.33
CA GLY A 84 -23.02 15.61 1.98
C GLY A 84 -23.43 14.60 0.94
N GLU A 85 -23.02 14.87 -0.31
CA GLU A 85 -23.22 14.03 -1.47
C GLU A 85 -21.90 13.86 -2.24
N ALA A 86 -21.72 12.72 -2.90
CA ALA A 86 -20.57 12.42 -3.76
C ALA A 86 -21.00 11.64 -5.00
N LYS A 87 -20.25 11.80 -6.09
CA LYS A 87 -20.40 10.99 -7.31
C LYS A 87 -19.36 9.86 -7.38
N GLY A 88 -18.23 10.06 -6.70
CA GLY A 88 -17.18 9.06 -6.54
C GLY A 88 -17.33 8.25 -5.26
N ASN A 89 -16.30 7.56 -4.85
CA ASN A 89 -16.27 6.58 -3.77
C ASN A 89 -15.52 7.04 -2.51
N THR A 90 -15.34 8.33 -2.33
CA THR A 90 -14.70 8.92 -1.14
C THR A 90 -15.35 10.23 -0.72
N TYR A 91 -15.26 10.53 0.58
CA TYR A 91 -15.74 11.77 1.16
C TYR A 91 -14.91 12.13 2.39
N ASP A 92 -14.55 13.41 2.54
CA ASP A 92 -13.83 13.92 3.70
C ASP A 92 -14.76 14.77 4.58
N ASP A 93 -14.94 14.37 5.83
CA ASP A 93 -15.69 15.09 6.85
C ASP A 93 -14.71 15.84 7.77
N TYR A 94 -14.83 17.17 7.82
CA TYR A 94 -13.84 18.04 8.43
C TYR A 94 -14.35 18.75 9.69
N ASN A 95 -13.41 19.13 10.59
CA ASN A 95 -13.62 19.97 11.76
C ASN A 95 -14.64 19.37 12.75
N LEU A 96 -14.47 18.12 13.04
CA LEU A 96 -15.29 17.40 14.01
C LEU A 96 -14.91 17.75 15.45
N MET A 97 -15.83 17.55 16.37
CA MET A 97 -15.53 17.62 17.79
C MET A 97 -14.55 16.53 18.16
N VAL A 98 -13.47 16.86 18.88
CA VAL A 98 -12.49 15.89 19.38
C VAL A 98 -13.04 15.02 20.51
N ASN A 99 -12.42 13.87 20.73
CA ASN A 99 -12.78 12.88 21.75
C ASN A 99 -14.24 12.42 21.62
N LYS A 100 -14.73 12.34 20.40
CA LYS A 100 -16.10 11.89 20.07
C LYS A 100 -16.06 10.78 19.03
N THR A 101 -16.93 9.79 19.22
CA THR A 101 -17.19 8.74 18.23
C THR A 101 -18.38 9.12 17.38
N PHE A 102 -18.23 9.01 16.08
CA PHE A 102 -19.25 9.23 15.07
C PHE A 102 -19.52 7.94 14.32
N THR A 103 -20.77 7.73 13.93
CA THR A 103 -21.18 6.58 13.12
C THR A 103 -21.52 7.04 11.71
N TYR A 104 -20.90 6.42 10.72
CA TYR A 104 -21.10 6.76 9.32
C TYR A 104 -21.75 5.63 8.55
N HIS A 105 -22.64 5.98 7.61
CA HIS A 105 -23.07 5.12 6.53
C HIS A 105 -23.24 5.93 5.25
N VAL A 106 -23.29 5.22 4.13
CA VAL A 106 -23.47 5.78 2.80
C VAL A 106 -24.70 5.13 2.16
N GLU A 107 -25.51 5.94 1.53
CA GLU A 107 -26.62 5.46 0.70
C GLU A 107 -26.31 5.70 -0.78
N ALA A 108 -26.52 4.69 -1.61
CA ALA A 108 -26.35 4.75 -3.06
C ALA A 108 -27.70 5.00 -3.74
N PHE A 109 -27.70 5.89 -4.72
CA PHE A 109 -28.88 6.26 -5.50
C PHE A 109 -28.60 6.07 -7.00
N TYR A 110 -29.64 5.72 -7.74
CA TYR A 110 -29.67 5.69 -9.19
C TYR A 110 -30.94 6.37 -9.70
N ASN A 111 -30.78 7.35 -10.57
CA ASN A 111 -31.91 8.16 -11.06
C ASN A 111 -32.83 8.68 -9.91
N GLY A 112 -32.23 9.11 -8.81
CA GLY A 112 -32.93 9.65 -7.65
C GLY A 112 -33.58 8.62 -6.71
N GLN A 113 -33.51 7.32 -7.02
CA GLN A 113 -34.02 6.24 -6.17
C GLN A 113 -32.89 5.58 -5.40
N LYS A 114 -33.10 5.33 -4.11
CA LYS A 114 -32.14 4.61 -3.28
C LYS A 114 -32.06 3.14 -3.70
N VAL A 115 -30.83 2.67 -4.03
CA VAL A 115 -30.56 1.29 -4.45
C VAL A 115 -29.82 0.47 -3.39
N ALA A 116 -29.08 1.12 -2.48
CA ALA A 116 -28.38 0.42 -1.40
C ALA A 116 -28.09 1.33 -0.21
N THR A 117 -27.85 0.72 0.94
CA THR A 117 -27.30 1.36 2.15
C THR A 117 -26.09 0.55 2.62
N SER A 118 -24.97 1.20 2.92
CA SER A 118 -23.76 0.53 3.37
C SER A 118 -23.87 0.01 4.80
N ILE A 119 -23.07 -1.00 5.15
CA ILE A 119 -22.77 -1.31 6.54
C ILE A 119 -22.06 -0.09 7.15
N SER A 120 -22.51 0.30 8.34
CA SER A 120 -21.96 1.44 9.07
C SER A 120 -20.55 1.17 9.60
N GLN A 121 -19.79 2.25 9.80
CA GLN A 121 -18.49 2.25 10.44
C GLN A 121 -18.39 3.38 11.45
N GLN A 122 -17.72 3.12 12.57
CA GLN A 122 -17.41 4.15 13.57
C GLN A 122 -16.01 4.73 13.36
N ALA A 123 -15.89 6.02 13.68
CA ALA A 123 -14.61 6.72 13.74
C ALA A 123 -14.57 7.57 15.01
N THR A 124 -13.48 7.50 15.76
CA THR A 124 -13.27 8.27 16.98
C THR A 124 -12.16 9.29 16.77
N THR A 125 -12.50 10.56 16.94
CA THR A 125 -11.58 11.69 16.90
C THR A 125 -10.83 11.80 18.23
N PHE A 126 -9.62 12.38 18.21
CA PHE A 126 -8.80 12.50 19.42
C PHE A 126 -7.79 13.64 19.34
N ILE A 127 -7.22 14.00 20.51
CA ILE A 127 -6.03 14.85 20.59
C ILE A 127 -4.84 13.93 20.89
N PRO A 128 -3.86 13.81 19.99
CA PRO A 128 -2.71 12.95 20.23
C PRO A 128 -1.85 13.47 21.37
N THR A 129 -1.41 12.55 22.21
CA THR A 129 -0.43 12.79 23.28
C THR A 129 0.83 11.97 23.00
N GLY A 130 1.94 12.30 23.66
CA GLY A 130 3.22 11.65 23.43
C GLY A 130 4.03 12.29 22.31
N GLU A 131 5.20 11.74 22.04
CA GLU A 131 6.08 12.24 20.99
C GLU A 131 5.66 11.75 19.61
N SER A 132 5.91 12.58 18.62
CA SER A 132 5.64 12.26 17.22
C SER A 132 6.84 12.57 16.34
N LYS A 133 7.04 11.70 15.32
CA LYS A 133 8.00 11.92 14.24
C LYS A 133 7.26 12.00 12.93
N VAL A 134 7.53 13.05 12.15
CA VAL A 134 6.87 13.27 10.85
C VAL A 134 7.70 12.65 9.74
N TYR A 135 7.08 11.77 8.99
CA TYR A 135 7.64 11.13 7.80
C TYR A 135 7.08 11.79 6.54
N ASP A 136 7.96 12.26 5.66
CA ASP A 136 7.61 12.73 4.31
C ASP A 136 7.59 11.52 3.37
N ASN A 137 6.41 11.06 3.08
CA ASN A 137 6.15 9.87 2.29
C ASN A 137 6.52 10.05 0.81
N LEU A 138 6.54 11.29 0.31
CA LEU A 138 6.96 11.59 -1.06
C LEU A 138 8.48 11.40 -1.23
N ASN A 139 9.26 11.83 -0.25
CA ASN A 139 10.73 11.79 -0.29
C ASN A 139 11.34 10.64 0.50
N GLY A 140 10.54 9.81 1.16
CA GLY A 140 10.99 8.63 1.88
C GLY A 140 11.85 8.91 3.11
N LYS A 141 11.66 10.06 3.79
CA LYS A 141 12.50 10.48 4.91
C LYS A 141 11.72 11.15 6.04
N TYR A 142 12.26 11.10 7.25
CA TYR A 142 11.75 11.87 8.36
C TYR A 142 12.13 13.36 8.21
N ILE A 143 11.15 14.26 8.47
CA ILE A 143 11.36 15.72 8.44
C ILE A 143 11.92 16.20 9.77
N THR A 144 11.48 15.63 10.89
CA THR A 144 12.01 15.93 12.21
C THR A 144 13.39 15.33 12.35
N LYS A 145 14.37 16.12 12.82
CA LYS A 145 15.71 15.62 13.09
C LYS A 145 15.62 14.41 14.03
N GLU A 146 15.97 13.25 13.51
CA GLU A 146 16.25 12.12 14.40
C GLU A 146 17.48 12.46 15.25
N SER A 147 17.40 12.16 16.54
CA SER A 147 18.61 11.91 17.30
C SER A 147 19.34 10.78 16.57
N SER A 148 20.49 11.13 16.03
CA SER A 148 21.35 10.33 15.15
C SER A 148 21.40 8.84 15.51
N GLY A 149 21.08 7.99 14.54
CA GLY A 149 21.30 6.56 14.53
C GLY A 149 20.05 5.77 14.12
N ASN A 150 20.20 4.88 13.15
CA ASN A 150 19.20 3.83 12.89
C ASN A 150 19.03 3.02 14.17
N LYS A 151 17.99 3.35 14.95
CA LYS A 151 17.69 2.58 16.17
C LYS A 151 17.33 1.16 15.75
N PRO A 152 17.92 0.13 16.36
CA PRO A 152 17.56 -1.24 16.05
C PRO A 152 16.07 -1.45 16.25
N GLN A 153 15.41 -2.05 15.26
CA GLN A 153 14.07 -2.58 15.47
C GLN A 153 14.22 -3.77 16.43
N GLY A 154 13.60 -3.68 17.60
CA GLY A 154 13.74 -4.71 18.60
C GLY A 154 12.40 -5.23 19.07
N MET A 155 12.41 -6.47 19.53
CA MET A 155 11.27 -7.12 20.18
C MET A 155 11.57 -7.31 21.67
N LYS A 156 10.59 -7.05 22.54
CA LYS A 156 10.72 -7.32 23.97
C LYS A 156 10.47 -8.81 24.22
N ILE A 157 11.44 -9.46 24.82
CA ILE A 157 11.34 -10.86 25.26
C ILE A 157 11.75 -10.89 26.73
N ASN A 158 10.80 -11.18 27.60
CA ASN A 158 10.95 -11.04 29.05
C ASN A 158 11.40 -9.60 29.43
N ASP A 159 12.50 -9.45 30.14
CA ASP A 159 13.03 -8.16 30.60
C ASP A 159 14.06 -7.53 29.65
N LEU A 160 14.26 -8.11 28.47
CA LEU A 160 15.25 -7.66 27.49
C LEU A 160 14.61 -7.30 26.17
N TYR A 161 15.28 -6.40 25.46
CA TYR A 161 14.96 -6.07 24.07
C TYR A 161 16.00 -6.74 23.18
N PHE A 162 15.55 -7.45 22.15
CA PHE A 162 16.39 -8.14 21.18
C PHE A 162 16.23 -7.53 19.81
N SER A 163 17.34 -7.39 19.10
CA SER A 163 17.38 -7.02 17.69
C SER A 163 18.10 -8.10 16.91
N TYR A 164 17.45 -8.60 15.88
CA TYR A 164 18.01 -9.59 14.96
C TYR A 164 18.19 -8.92 13.60
N LYS A 165 19.31 -9.21 12.97
CA LYS A 165 19.61 -8.71 11.62
C LYS A 165 20.08 -9.85 10.74
N ILE A 166 19.83 -9.71 9.44
CA ILE A 166 20.41 -10.52 8.39
C ILE A 166 20.91 -9.57 7.31
N GLU A 167 22.20 -9.65 7.02
CA GLU A 167 22.89 -8.71 6.14
C GLU A 167 23.74 -9.47 5.13
N ASN A 168 23.73 -9.02 3.86
CA ASN A 168 24.67 -9.53 2.87
C ASN A 168 26.01 -8.82 3.08
N THR A 169 27.07 -9.58 3.34
CA THR A 169 28.39 -9.06 3.69
C THR A 169 29.49 -9.98 3.16
N GLU A 170 30.72 -9.49 3.18
CA GLU A 170 31.93 -10.28 2.92
C GLU A 170 32.57 -10.68 4.25
N LYS A 171 33.00 -11.93 4.32
CA LYS A 171 33.64 -12.51 5.50
C LYS A 171 34.80 -13.42 5.10
N THR A 172 35.89 -13.37 5.85
CA THR A 172 36.99 -14.34 5.71
C THR A 172 36.63 -15.62 6.47
N VAL A 173 36.52 -16.73 5.74
CA VAL A 173 36.31 -18.07 6.28
C VAL A 173 37.40 -18.95 5.75
N ASP A 174 38.18 -19.59 6.63
CA ASP A 174 39.30 -20.45 6.29
C ASP A 174 40.30 -19.81 5.30
N GLY A 175 40.58 -18.50 5.48
CA GLY A 175 41.50 -17.72 4.65
C GLY A 175 40.91 -17.25 3.30
N GLN A 176 39.70 -17.58 2.96
CA GLN A 176 39.01 -17.15 1.76
C GLN A 176 37.99 -16.04 2.05
N GLN A 177 37.97 -15.01 1.20
CA GLN A 177 36.90 -13.99 1.24
C GLN A 177 35.63 -14.53 0.57
N LEU A 178 34.57 -14.71 1.36
CA LEU A 178 33.30 -15.20 0.89
C LEU A 178 32.23 -14.15 1.09
N LYS A 179 31.44 -13.93 0.06
CA LYS A 179 30.23 -13.11 0.13
C LYS A 179 29.06 -13.98 0.59
N GLY A 180 28.29 -13.50 1.55
CA GLY A 180 27.16 -14.30 2.07
C GLY A 180 26.27 -13.51 3.03
N TRP A 181 25.34 -14.21 3.61
CA TRP A 181 24.36 -13.66 4.55
C TRP A 181 24.75 -13.97 5.99
N LEU A 182 24.96 -12.91 6.77
CA LEU A 182 25.32 -12.96 8.18
C LEU A 182 24.08 -12.69 9.03
N VAL A 183 23.73 -13.64 9.90
CA VAL A 183 22.66 -13.49 10.91
C VAL A 183 23.29 -13.10 12.23
N THR A 184 22.82 -12.00 12.82
CA THR A 184 23.32 -11.51 14.12
C THR A 184 22.20 -11.22 15.11
N GLU A 185 22.55 -11.24 16.39
CA GLU A 185 21.71 -10.89 17.53
C GLU A 185 22.39 -9.80 18.35
N SER A 186 21.63 -8.78 18.76
CA SER A 186 22.00 -7.84 19.79
C SER A 186 20.89 -7.72 20.82
N TYR A 187 21.22 -7.33 22.06
CA TYR A 187 20.21 -7.11 23.09
C TYR A 187 20.46 -5.83 23.89
N SER A 188 19.40 -5.26 24.44
CA SER A 188 19.43 -4.11 25.33
C SER A 188 18.68 -4.41 26.65
N LYS A 189 19.23 -3.93 27.76
CA LYS A 189 18.60 -3.99 29.10
C LYS A 189 17.77 -2.74 29.41
N THR A 190 18.00 -1.67 28.67
CA THR A 190 17.47 -0.32 28.99
C THR A 190 16.41 0.17 28.02
N GLY A 191 15.99 -0.67 27.09
CA GLY A 191 14.93 -0.35 26.11
C GLY A 191 15.46 -0.16 24.68
N LEU A 192 14.54 0.12 23.76
CA LEU A 192 14.85 0.32 22.33
C LEU A 192 15.77 1.53 22.10
N ASN A 193 15.68 2.53 22.97
CA ASN A 193 16.48 3.76 22.91
C ASN A 193 17.77 3.67 23.75
N GLY A 194 17.99 2.55 24.39
CA GLY A 194 19.13 2.33 25.29
C GLY A 194 20.38 1.82 24.59
N SER A 195 21.37 1.45 25.41
CA SER A 195 22.60 0.84 24.92
C SER A 195 22.37 -0.61 24.49
N TRP A 196 22.92 -0.98 23.35
CA TRP A 196 22.86 -2.32 22.78
C TRP A 196 24.17 -3.06 22.95
N SER A 197 24.10 -4.36 23.16
CA SER A 197 25.29 -5.22 23.14
C SER A 197 25.97 -5.20 21.76
N THR A 198 27.25 -5.54 21.72
CA THR A 198 27.92 -5.86 20.46
C THR A 198 27.12 -6.96 19.73
N PRO A 199 26.90 -6.86 18.42
CA PRO A 199 26.26 -7.89 17.64
C PRO A 199 27.00 -9.23 17.76
N ARG A 200 26.27 -10.28 18.12
CA ARG A 200 26.76 -11.65 18.18
C ARG A 200 26.36 -12.38 16.92
N GLU A 201 27.29 -13.02 16.26
CA GLU A 201 27.05 -13.88 15.13
C GLU A 201 26.26 -15.13 15.55
N LEU A 202 25.24 -15.47 14.78
CA LEU A 202 24.45 -16.69 14.92
C LEU A 202 24.73 -17.70 13.81
N ALA A 203 24.87 -17.22 12.59
CA ALA A 203 25.16 -18.03 11.41
C ALA A 203 25.69 -17.17 10.27
N PHE A 204 26.48 -17.78 9.38
CA PHE A 204 26.90 -17.20 8.10
C PHE A 204 26.65 -18.20 6.98
N TYR A 205 25.96 -17.75 5.92
CA TYR A 205 25.59 -18.57 4.77
C TYR A 205 26.29 -18.02 3.53
N PRO A 206 27.46 -18.60 3.12
CA PRO A 206 28.20 -18.12 1.96
C PRO A 206 27.53 -18.56 0.64
N ASN A 207 27.67 -17.69 -0.38
CA ASN A 207 27.31 -17.97 -1.78
C ASN A 207 25.84 -18.38 -2.00
N VAL A 208 24.93 -17.96 -1.12
CA VAL A 208 23.50 -18.20 -1.23
C VAL A 208 22.75 -16.87 -1.38
N LYS A 209 21.45 -16.96 -1.71
CA LYS A 209 20.55 -15.81 -1.68
C LYS A 209 19.46 -16.03 -0.62
N MET A 210 19.22 -15.01 0.18
CA MET A 210 18.17 -14.98 1.20
C MET A 210 17.38 -13.69 1.07
N GLU A 211 16.08 -13.79 0.76
CA GLU A 211 15.22 -12.65 0.47
C GLU A 211 13.93 -12.71 1.32
N GLY A 212 13.26 -11.55 1.50
CA GLY A 212 12.03 -11.48 2.27
C GLY A 212 12.20 -11.87 3.74
N ASN A 213 13.36 -11.57 4.33
CA ASN A 213 13.74 -12.00 5.67
C ASN A 213 12.83 -11.40 6.75
N ALA A 214 12.34 -12.20 7.67
CA ALA A 214 11.51 -11.78 8.79
C ALA A 214 11.82 -12.53 10.07
N PHE A 215 11.76 -11.82 11.21
CA PHE A 215 11.89 -12.39 12.54
C PHE A 215 10.56 -12.28 13.29
N ARG A 216 10.11 -13.36 13.91
CA ARG A 216 8.87 -13.43 14.70
C ARG A 216 9.11 -14.16 16.00
N TYR A 217 8.66 -13.60 17.12
CA TYR A 217 8.72 -14.26 18.41
C TYR A 217 7.59 -15.28 18.56
N ASN A 218 7.93 -16.51 18.89
CA ASN A 218 6.98 -17.57 19.19
C ASN A 218 6.82 -17.68 20.71
N PRO A 219 5.69 -17.21 21.29
CA PRO A 219 5.50 -17.21 22.74
C PRO A 219 5.34 -18.63 23.33
N LYS A 220 4.94 -19.61 22.51
CA LYS A 220 4.80 -21.01 22.97
C LYS A 220 6.15 -21.69 23.23
N THR A 221 7.18 -21.31 22.46
CA THR A 221 8.52 -21.90 22.59
C THR A 221 9.52 -20.97 23.27
N GLY A 222 9.20 -19.69 23.44
CA GLY A 222 10.12 -18.65 23.89
C GLY A 222 11.27 -18.35 22.95
N LYS A 223 11.18 -18.77 21.69
CA LYS A 223 12.21 -18.61 20.64
C LYS A 223 11.77 -17.63 19.57
N VAL A 224 12.72 -17.10 18.84
CA VAL A 224 12.47 -16.27 17.66
C VAL A 224 12.62 -17.12 16.41
N VAL A 225 11.68 -17.00 15.48
CA VAL A 225 11.72 -17.69 14.19
C VAL A 225 12.18 -16.72 13.11
N LEU A 226 13.21 -17.11 12.39
CA LEU A 226 13.65 -16.49 11.13
C LEU A 226 13.01 -17.23 9.98
N SER A 227 12.33 -16.49 9.09
CA SER A 227 11.85 -16.98 7.80
C SER A 227 12.51 -16.25 6.64
N SER A 228 12.80 -16.95 5.55
CA SER A 228 13.40 -16.40 4.34
C SER A 228 13.06 -17.24 3.12
N HIS A 229 12.93 -16.62 1.96
CA HIS A 229 13.14 -17.30 0.67
C HIS A 229 14.63 -17.62 0.55
N TYR A 230 14.95 -18.84 0.15
CA TYR A 230 16.31 -19.36 0.10
C TYR A 230 16.64 -19.97 -1.26
N GLU A 231 17.79 -19.58 -1.80
CA GLU A 231 18.37 -20.14 -3.01
C GLU A 231 19.80 -20.64 -2.75
N ASP A 232 20.12 -21.82 -3.23
CA ASP A 232 21.45 -22.45 -3.06
C ASP A 232 22.56 -21.66 -3.75
N GLU A 233 22.21 -20.86 -4.80
CA GLU A 233 23.13 -20.06 -5.61
C GLU A 233 22.48 -18.72 -5.98
N ASN A 234 23.14 -17.95 -6.84
CA ASN A 234 22.64 -16.64 -7.31
C ASN A 234 21.40 -16.73 -8.26
N GLY A 235 20.86 -17.91 -8.50
CA GLY A 235 19.66 -18.13 -9.30
C GLY A 235 18.37 -18.03 -8.52
N TYR A 236 17.28 -18.55 -9.15
CA TYR A 236 15.94 -18.69 -8.56
C TYR A 236 15.38 -20.08 -8.85
N THR A 237 16.24 -21.11 -8.88
CA THR A 237 15.89 -22.48 -9.27
C THR A 237 15.67 -23.41 -8.08
N ALA A 238 16.36 -23.19 -6.97
CA ALA A 238 16.18 -23.98 -5.75
C ALA A 238 14.78 -23.73 -5.17
N ALA A 239 14.37 -22.47 -5.10
CA ALA A 239 13.05 -22.01 -4.67
C ALA A 239 12.61 -22.68 -3.37
N LYS A 240 13.43 -22.56 -2.34
CA LYS A 240 13.26 -23.15 -1.01
C LYS A 240 12.75 -22.12 0.00
N ILE A 241 12.14 -22.61 1.07
CA ILE A 241 11.91 -21.84 2.28
C ILE A 241 13.03 -22.13 3.30
N TYR A 242 13.46 -21.10 4.00
CA TYR A 242 14.32 -21.23 5.16
C TYR A 242 13.54 -20.83 6.42
N LEU A 243 13.39 -21.76 7.38
CA LEU A 243 12.78 -21.54 8.68
C LEU A 243 13.73 -22.04 9.77
N ALA A 244 14.11 -21.15 10.68
CA ALA A 244 15.01 -21.48 11.76
C ALA A 244 14.53 -20.89 13.10
N GLN A 245 14.81 -21.58 14.20
CA GLN A 245 14.61 -21.07 15.56
C GLN A 245 15.89 -20.45 16.08
N ILE A 246 15.74 -19.34 16.81
CA ILE A 246 16.83 -18.69 17.56
C ILE A 246 16.43 -18.68 19.04
N THR A 247 17.20 -19.34 19.87
CA THR A 247 17.07 -19.18 21.31
C THR A 247 17.71 -17.85 21.70
N PRO A 248 17.00 -16.91 22.35
CA PRO A 248 17.57 -15.64 22.79
C PRO A 248 18.85 -15.87 23.63
N LYS A 249 19.95 -15.22 23.24
CA LYS A 249 21.32 -15.45 23.76
C LYS A 249 21.88 -16.87 23.54
N GLY A 250 21.17 -17.74 22.87
CA GLY A 250 21.57 -19.11 22.57
C GLY A 250 21.96 -19.29 21.09
N LYS A 251 21.63 -20.40 20.51
CA LYS A 251 21.98 -20.78 19.15
C LYS A 251 20.80 -20.63 18.19
N LEU A 252 21.14 -20.59 16.90
CA LEU A 252 20.21 -20.77 15.79
C LEU A 252 20.17 -22.25 15.41
N GLU A 253 18.96 -22.76 15.21
CA GLU A 253 18.69 -24.15 14.82
C GLU A 253 17.77 -24.15 13.59
N VAL A 254 18.26 -24.69 12.47
CA VAL A 254 17.48 -24.79 11.22
C VAL A 254 16.42 -25.88 11.40
N GLY A 255 15.17 -25.55 11.11
CA GLY A 255 14.05 -26.48 11.09
C GLY A 255 13.69 -26.97 9.68
N THR A 256 13.65 -26.05 8.70
CA THR A 256 13.35 -26.34 7.29
C THR A 256 14.25 -25.51 6.39
N MET A 257 14.87 -26.14 5.38
CA MET A 257 15.62 -25.50 4.30
C MET A 257 15.37 -26.29 3.01
N GLU A 258 14.10 -26.38 2.61
CA GLU A 258 13.65 -27.16 1.48
C GLU A 258 12.39 -26.55 0.86
N ARG A 259 11.89 -27.14 -0.21
CA ARG A 259 10.60 -26.78 -0.80
C ARG A 259 9.46 -27.20 0.14
N PRO A 260 8.58 -26.27 0.58
CA PRO A 260 7.51 -26.60 1.53
C PRO A 260 6.55 -27.65 0.92
N LEU A 261 6.49 -28.82 1.53
CA LEU A 261 5.73 -29.99 1.06
C LEU A 261 5.96 -30.31 -0.43
N GLY A 262 7.20 -30.05 -0.93
CA GLY A 262 7.59 -30.32 -2.33
C GLY A 262 7.30 -29.20 -3.34
N HIS A 263 6.57 -28.16 -2.97
CA HIS A 263 6.27 -27.03 -3.86
C HIS A 263 7.40 -25.99 -3.84
N ASP A 264 7.66 -25.34 -4.98
CA ASP A 264 8.57 -24.20 -5.02
C ASP A 264 8.06 -23.05 -4.15
N SER A 265 8.97 -22.30 -3.56
CA SER A 265 8.67 -21.16 -2.67
C SER A 265 9.54 -19.97 -3.05
N ARG A 266 8.89 -18.85 -3.33
CA ARG A 266 9.58 -17.58 -3.62
C ARG A 266 9.23 -16.57 -2.56
N ASP A 267 8.62 -15.43 -2.91
CA ASP A 267 8.17 -14.47 -1.91
C ASP A 267 7.31 -15.12 -0.86
N GLN A 268 7.65 -14.87 0.40
CA GLN A 268 7.02 -15.53 1.53
C GLN A 268 6.80 -14.58 2.71
N SER A 269 5.84 -14.90 3.56
CA SER A 269 5.68 -14.28 4.86
C SER A 269 5.04 -15.23 5.86
N LEU A 270 5.16 -14.90 7.15
CA LEU A 270 4.46 -15.58 8.22
C LEU A 270 3.27 -14.77 8.70
N PHE A 271 2.11 -15.41 8.70
CA PHE A 271 0.91 -14.93 9.40
C PHE A 271 0.75 -15.72 10.71
N ILE A 272 0.54 -15.00 11.81
CA ILE A 272 0.29 -15.59 13.13
C ILE A 272 -1.14 -15.25 13.52
N ASP A 273 -1.95 -16.28 13.72
CA ASP A 273 -3.35 -16.11 14.11
C ASP A 273 -3.48 -15.83 15.62
N ASP A 274 -4.68 -15.47 16.06
CA ASP A 274 -4.99 -15.08 17.45
C ASP A 274 -4.72 -16.21 18.46
N ASP A 275 -4.77 -17.48 18.04
CA ASP A 275 -4.46 -18.67 18.85
C ASP A 275 -2.96 -19.05 18.85
N ASN A 276 -2.11 -18.20 18.24
CA ASN A 276 -0.69 -18.45 17.97
C ASN A 276 -0.42 -19.60 16.99
N THR A 277 -1.37 -20.03 16.18
CA THR A 277 -1.09 -20.88 15.03
C THR A 277 -0.40 -20.04 13.96
N ALA A 278 0.73 -20.53 13.44
CA ALA A 278 1.45 -19.85 12.37
C ALA A 278 1.15 -20.49 11.02
N TYR A 279 1.04 -19.61 10.03
CA TYR A 279 0.87 -19.98 8.65
C TYR A 279 1.99 -19.35 7.80
N LEU A 280 2.58 -20.16 6.93
CA LEU A 280 3.49 -19.71 5.88
C LEU A 280 2.66 -19.38 4.64
N LEU A 281 2.77 -18.16 4.16
CA LEU A 281 2.24 -17.73 2.88
C LEU A 281 3.39 -17.75 1.88
N SER A 282 3.22 -18.38 0.75
CA SER A 282 4.31 -18.55 -0.22
C SER A 282 3.82 -18.43 -1.65
N ALA A 283 4.46 -17.54 -2.41
CA ALA A 283 4.32 -17.53 -3.84
C ALA A 283 4.97 -18.80 -4.42
N THR A 284 4.23 -19.52 -5.24
CA THR A 284 4.60 -20.84 -5.77
C THR A 284 4.26 -20.95 -7.26
N ASN A 285 4.61 -22.06 -7.86
CA ASN A 285 4.38 -22.31 -9.29
C ASN A 285 4.93 -21.16 -10.16
N THR A 286 6.19 -20.77 -9.88
CA THR A 286 6.87 -19.62 -10.51
C THR A 286 6.07 -18.31 -10.36
N ASN A 287 5.64 -17.99 -9.15
CA ASN A 287 4.79 -16.84 -8.77
C ASN A 287 3.38 -16.85 -9.41
N SER A 288 2.94 -17.97 -9.96
CA SER A 288 1.59 -18.08 -10.54
C SER A 288 0.51 -18.09 -9.46
N ASP A 289 0.79 -18.78 -8.36
CA ASP A 289 -0.17 -19.10 -7.32
C ASP A 289 0.36 -18.70 -5.93
N ILE A 290 -0.52 -18.67 -4.92
CA ILE A 290 -0.13 -18.47 -3.52
C ILE A 290 -0.62 -19.66 -2.70
N ASN A 291 0.31 -20.35 -2.04
CA ASN A 291 0.03 -21.41 -1.08
C ASN A 291 0.00 -20.87 0.36
N ILE A 292 -0.92 -21.40 1.14
CA ILE A 292 -1.06 -21.16 2.58
C ILE A 292 -0.77 -22.49 3.28
N TYR A 293 0.33 -22.55 4.03
CA TYR A 293 0.72 -23.73 4.78
C TYR A 293 0.55 -23.48 6.28
N LYS A 294 -0.03 -24.45 6.99
CA LYS A 294 0.03 -24.49 8.45
C LYS A 294 1.41 -24.97 8.90
N LEU A 295 1.96 -24.31 9.87
CA LEU A 295 3.23 -24.71 10.50
C LEU A 295 2.99 -25.51 11.78
N ASP A 296 4.00 -26.30 12.16
CA ASP A 296 4.04 -26.98 13.44
C ASP A 296 4.10 -25.99 14.64
N ALA A 297 4.02 -26.50 15.86
CA ALA A 297 4.06 -25.66 17.07
C ALA A 297 5.35 -24.84 17.22
N SER A 298 6.45 -25.27 16.61
CA SER A 298 7.73 -24.56 16.60
C SER A 298 7.79 -23.43 15.55
N TRP A 299 6.85 -23.39 14.62
CA TRP A 299 6.79 -22.50 13.44
C TRP A 299 7.93 -22.71 12.45
N THR A 300 8.52 -23.92 12.45
CA THR A 300 9.67 -24.20 11.57
C THR A 300 9.45 -25.33 10.58
N LYS A 301 8.28 -25.99 10.61
CA LYS A 301 7.94 -27.04 9.65
C LYS A 301 6.56 -26.84 9.05
N PRO A 302 6.43 -26.74 7.72
CA PRO A 302 5.14 -26.87 7.06
C PRO A 302 4.59 -28.29 7.28
N VAL A 303 3.37 -28.38 7.83
CA VAL A 303 2.73 -29.68 8.15
C VAL A 303 1.49 -29.96 7.33
N GLU A 304 0.89 -28.92 6.74
CA GLU A 304 -0.35 -29.02 5.98
C GLU A 304 -0.42 -27.91 4.93
N LEU A 305 -0.82 -28.25 3.70
CA LEU A 305 -1.25 -27.25 2.70
C LEU A 305 -2.73 -26.96 2.93
N VAL A 306 -3.01 -25.80 3.54
CA VAL A 306 -4.37 -25.39 3.94
C VAL A 306 -5.17 -24.94 2.72
N ASN A 307 -4.54 -24.16 1.82
CA ASN A 307 -5.22 -23.62 0.64
C ASN A 307 -4.20 -23.19 -0.42
N THR A 308 -4.67 -23.12 -1.68
CA THR A 308 -3.98 -22.47 -2.78
C THR A 308 -4.90 -21.42 -3.38
N ILE A 309 -4.55 -20.15 -3.23
CA ILE A 309 -5.33 -18.98 -3.66
C ILE A 309 -4.64 -18.23 -4.80
N CYS A 310 -5.31 -17.26 -5.40
CA CYS A 310 -4.78 -16.42 -6.49
C CYS A 310 -4.21 -17.24 -7.68
N LYS A 311 -4.79 -18.40 -7.99
CA LYS A 311 -4.30 -19.33 -9.03
C LYS A 311 -4.21 -18.64 -10.39
N GLY A 312 -3.03 -18.68 -11.01
CA GLY A 312 -2.76 -18.08 -12.33
C GLY A 312 -2.71 -16.55 -12.34
N LEU A 313 -2.72 -15.88 -11.18
CA LEU A 313 -2.78 -14.41 -11.13
C LEU A 313 -1.40 -13.73 -11.03
N HIS A 314 -0.33 -14.52 -10.91
CA HIS A 314 1.05 -14.01 -10.80
C HIS A 314 1.21 -12.93 -9.73
N ARG A 315 1.02 -13.36 -8.46
CA ARG A 315 1.10 -12.47 -7.30
C ARG A 315 2.35 -12.73 -6.47
N GLU A 316 2.92 -11.65 -5.93
CA GLU A 316 4.12 -11.63 -5.08
C GLU A 316 3.82 -10.96 -3.74
N THR A 317 4.77 -11.04 -2.82
CA THR A 317 4.73 -10.38 -1.50
C THR A 317 3.44 -10.68 -0.71
N PRO A 318 3.10 -11.97 -0.50
CA PRO A 318 1.87 -12.34 0.18
C PRO A 318 1.86 -11.86 1.63
N ALA A 319 0.74 -11.29 2.09
CA ALA A 319 0.55 -10.91 3.48
C ALA A 319 -0.91 -11.10 3.90
N ILE A 320 -1.14 -11.54 5.14
CA ILE A 320 -2.47 -11.62 5.73
C ILE A 320 -2.52 -10.79 7.01
N ILE A 321 -3.63 -10.11 7.23
CA ILE A 321 -4.03 -9.62 8.54
C ILE A 321 -5.42 -10.15 8.89
N LYS A 322 -5.70 -10.26 10.18
CA LYS A 322 -7.03 -10.56 10.71
C LYS A 322 -7.62 -9.34 11.38
N LYS A 323 -8.85 -9.01 11.05
CA LYS A 323 -9.59 -7.90 11.64
C LYS A 323 -11.06 -8.26 11.82
N ASP A 324 -11.55 -8.18 13.05
CA ASP A 324 -12.94 -8.46 13.41
C ASP A 324 -13.45 -9.83 12.93
N GLY A 325 -12.59 -10.86 13.02
CA GLY A 325 -12.89 -12.24 12.64
C GLY A 325 -12.72 -12.53 11.15
N GLU A 326 -12.33 -11.56 10.34
CA GLU A 326 -12.06 -11.74 8.91
C GLU A 326 -10.58 -11.66 8.57
N TYR A 327 -10.13 -12.51 7.66
CA TYR A 327 -8.79 -12.51 7.09
C TYR A 327 -8.79 -11.71 5.81
N TYR A 328 -7.82 -10.82 5.68
CA TYR A 328 -7.57 -10.03 4.47
C TYR A 328 -6.19 -10.37 3.94
N PHE A 329 -6.16 -10.94 2.75
CA PHE A 329 -4.93 -11.25 2.04
C PHE A 329 -4.58 -10.10 1.09
N PHE A 330 -3.32 -9.68 1.08
CA PHE A 330 -2.76 -8.66 0.21
C PHE A 330 -1.59 -9.20 -0.59
N SER A 331 -1.40 -8.68 -1.79
CA SER A 331 -0.27 -9.03 -2.65
C SER A 331 0.01 -7.96 -3.70
N SER A 332 1.24 -7.90 -4.19
CA SER A 332 1.59 -7.18 -5.41
C SER A 332 1.45 -8.08 -6.64
N LYS A 333 1.49 -7.48 -7.83
CA LYS A 333 1.70 -8.24 -9.06
C LYS A 333 3.19 -8.62 -9.18
N ALA A 334 3.49 -9.77 -9.76
CA ALA A 334 4.85 -10.17 -10.13
C ALA A 334 5.34 -9.27 -11.28
N SER A 335 5.85 -8.10 -10.95
CA SER A 335 6.29 -7.06 -11.90
C SER A 335 7.79 -6.74 -11.77
N GLY A 336 8.54 -7.55 -11.03
CA GLY A 336 9.91 -7.25 -10.67
C GLY A 336 9.97 -6.01 -9.77
N TRP A 337 10.84 -5.05 -10.11
CA TRP A 337 11.01 -3.81 -9.32
C TRP A 337 10.22 -2.61 -9.86
N TYR A 338 9.11 -2.86 -10.57
CA TYR A 338 8.23 -1.82 -11.12
C TYR A 338 7.02 -1.59 -10.23
N PRO A 339 6.43 -0.39 -10.23
CA PRO A 339 5.18 -0.14 -9.54
C PRO A 339 4.10 -1.10 -10.04
N SER A 340 3.31 -1.62 -9.12
CA SER A 340 2.26 -2.55 -9.48
C SER A 340 1.04 -2.41 -8.59
N GLN A 341 -0.12 -2.76 -9.14
CA GLN A 341 -1.38 -2.74 -8.41
C GLN A 341 -1.34 -3.69 -7.21
N THR A 342 -1.51 -3.15 -6.01
CA THR A 342 -1.86 -3.95 -4.84
C THR A 342 -3.28 -4.46 -5.00
N MET A 343 -3.47 -5.73 -4.69
CA MET A 343 -4.80 -6.35 -4.67
C MET A 343 -5.03 -7.06 -3.35
N TYR A 344 -6.30 -7.23 -2.99
CA TYR A 344 -6.70 -7.96 -1.80
C TYR A 344 -7.88 -8.89 -2.07
N THR A 345 -8.04 -9.86 -1.21
CA THR A 345 -9.22 -10.72 -1.08
C THR A 345 -9.46 -11.01 0.40
N SER A 346 -10.64 -11.44 0.77
CA SER A 346 -11.01 -11.71 2.16
C SER A 346 -11.76 -13.02 2.33
N THR A 347 -11.70 -13.57 3.54
CA THR A 347 -12.45 -14.76 3.96
C THR A 347 -12.64 -14.76 5.47
N THR A 348 -13.55 -15.56 5.97
CA THR A 348 -13.69 -15.88 7.40
C THR A 348 -13.03 -17.20 7.77
N ASP A 349 -12.57 -17.99 6.77
CA ASP A 349 -11.92 -19.28 6.95
C ASP A 349 -10.75 -19.41 5.97
N LEU A 350 -9.53 -19.58 6.47
CA LEU A 350 -8.31 -19.74 5.64
C LEU A 350 -8.38 -20.94 4.70
N ALA A 351 -9.05 -22.03 5.11
CA ALA A 351 -9.24 -23.24 4.30
C ALA A 351 -10.43 -23.12 3.35
N GLY A 352 -11.31 -22.15 3.58
CA GLY A 352 -12.55 -21.96 2.83
C GLY A 352 -12.37 -21.18 1.53
N GLU A 353 -13.49 -20.70 1.03
CA GLU A 353 -13.54 -19.85 -0.16
C GLU A 353 -13.12 -18.42 0.17
N TRP A 354 -12.40 -17.81 -0.75
CA TRP A 354 -12.00 -16.41 -0.71
C TRP A 354 -12.85 -15.59 -1.67
N THR A 355 -13.18 -14.36 -1.27
CA THR A 355 -13.87 -13.44 -2.17
C THR A 355 -13.06 -13.21 -3.45
N PRO A 356 -13.67 -12.82 -4.58
CA PRO A 356 -12.91 -12.42 -5.76
C PRO A 356 -11.86 -11.37 -5.41
N ILE A 357 -10.66 -11.52 -5.98
CA ILE A 357 -9.57 -10.57 -5.75
C ILE A 357 -9.94 -9.18 -6.28
N ARG A 358 -9.65 -8.12 -5.53
CA ARG A 358 -10.02 -6.73 -5.81
C ARG A 358 -8.81 -5.82 -5.79
N GLU A 359 -8.86 -4.78 -6.60
CA GLU A 359 -7.91 -3.68 -6.56
C GLU A 359 -8.07 -2.86 -5.26
N ILE A 360 -6.94 -2.34 -4.75
CA ILE A 360 -6.92 -1.46 -3.59
C ILE A 360 -5.87 -0.36 -3.79
N GLY A 361 -6.16 0.86 -3.35
CA GLY A 361 -5.35 2.03 -3.66
C GLY A 361 -5.41 2.37 -5.16
N ASN A 362 -4.38 3.06 -5.65
CA ASN A 362 -4.26 3.30 -7.07
C ASN A 362 -3.54 2.14 -7.78
N ASN A 363 -3.57 2.10 -9.11
CA ASN A 363 -3.04 0.98 -9.89
C ASN A 363 -1.52 0.89 -9.98
N THR A 364 -0.80 1.79 -9.33
CA THR A 364 0.66 1.77 -9.18
C THR A 364 1.11 1.67 -7.73
N THR A 365 0.19 1.46 -6.80
CA THR A 365 0.47 1.51 -5.36
C THR A 365 1.25 2.78 -4.98
N PHE A 366 0.83 3.92 -5.58
CA PHE A 366 1.45 5.25 -5.38
C PHE A 366 2.95 5.25 -5.72
N ASP A 367 3.30 4.73 -6.90
CA ASP A 367 4.67 4.58 -7.41
C ASP A 367 5.53 3.61 -6.58
N ALA A 368 4.96 2.49 -6.17
CA ALA A 368 5.63 1.49 -5.35
C ALA A 368 5.13 0.08 -5.63
N GLN A 369 5.77 -0.91 -5.02
CA GLN A 369 5.34 -2.29 -4.93
C GLN A 369 4.98 -2.62 -3.49
N PHE A 370 3.83 -3.23 -3.26
CA PHE A 370 3.42 -3.71 -1.93
C PHE A 370 4.48 -4.64 -1.35
N ASN A 371 4.75 -4.50 -0.07
CA ASN A 371 5.68 -5.37 0.65
C ASN A 371 5.04 -6.03 1.86
N ARG A 372 4.41 -5.26 2.73
CA ARG A 372 3.80 -5.79 3.96
C ARG A 372 2.71 -4.87 4.50
N ILE A 373 1.86 -5.44 5.35
CA ILE A 373 0.88 -4.70 6.14
C ILE A 373 1.02 -5.08 7.61
N SER A 374 0.86 -4.14 8.52
CA SER A 374 0.83 -4.41 9.94
C SER A 374 0.04 -3.36 10.72
N LYS A 375 -0.47 -3.77 11.87
CA LYS A 375 -1.08 -2.85 12.84
C LYS A 375 0.00 -2.08 13.57
N VAL A 376 -0.14 -0.75 13.65
CA VAL A 376 0.76 0.14 14.42
C VAL A 376 -0.12 1.03 15.28
N GLY A 377 -0.15 0.77 16.58
CA GLY A 377 -1.11 1.42 17.48
C GLY A 377 -2.55 1.10 17.09
N THR A 378 -3.33 2.13 16.80
CA THR A 378 -4.74 2.00 16.36
C THR A 378 -4.91 1.90 14.84
N THR A 379 -3.84 2.07 14.06
CA THR A 379 -3.84 2.22 12.62
C THR A 379 -3.21 1.02 11.93
N TYR A 380 -3.60 0.74 10.70
CA TYR A 380 -2.96 -0.27 9.84
C TYR A 380 -2.12 0.44 8.77
N GLY A 381 -0.80 0.30 8.89
CA GLY A 381 0.13 0.77 7.88
C GLY A 381 0.38 -0.30 6.82
N VAL A 382 0.48 0.13 5.58
CA VAL A 382 0.90 -0.68 4.43
C VAL A 382 2.25 -0.13 3.96
N TRP A 383 3.29 -0.92 4.09
CA TRP A 383 4.61 -0.57 3.58
C TRP A 383 4.78 -1.14 2.19
N SER A 384 5.14 -0.28 1.27
CA SER A 384 5.47 -0.60 -0.11
C SER A 384 6.86 -0.07 -0.42
N TYR A 385 7.53 -0.61 -1.44
CA TYR A 385 8.85 -0.12 -1.82
C TYR A 385 8.80 0.65 -3.13
N HIS A 386 9.29 1.90 -3.08
CA HIS A 386 9.71 2.62 -4.27
C HIS A 386 11.10 2.11 -4.67
N TRP A 387 11.19 1.41 -5.79
CA TRP A 387 12.41 0.75 -6.27
C TRP A 387 13.21 1.61 -7.26
N GLY A 388 13.39 2.90 -6.98
CA GLY A 388 13.99 3.83 -7.92
C GLY A 388 15.40 3.45 -8.41
N ALA A 389 16.22 2.85 -7.53
CA ALA A 389 17.59 2.45 -7.87
C ALA A 389 17.65 1.16 -8.73
N GLN A 390 16.65 0.29 -8.67
CA GLN A 390 16.60 -0.98 -9.41
C GLN A 390 15.95 -0.83 -10.79
N ARG A 391 15.22 0.25 -11.05
CA ARG A 391 14.57 0.47 -12.35
C ARG A 391 15.59 0.66 -13.46
N LYS A 392 15.22 0.31 -14.70
CA LYS A 392 16.03 0.56 -15.90
C LYS A 392 16.44 2.03 -16.01
N TYR A 393 15.50 2.92 -15.73
CA TYR A 393 15.73 4.36 -15.63
C TYR A 393 15.71 4.74 -14.15
N LYS A 394 16.89 4.75 -13.52
CA LYS A 394 17.05 5.07 -12.09
C LYS A 394 16.45 6.43 -11.77
N THR A 395 15.66 6.48 -10.69
CA THR A 395 15.17 7.77 -10.18
C THR A 395 16.22 8.41 -9.25
N PRO A 396 16.26 9.75 -9.16
CA PRO A 396 17.20 10.44 -8.28
C PRO A 396 17.02 10.09 -6.80
N ASP A 397 15.79 9.73 -6.40
CA ASP A 397 15.42 9.50 -5.00
C ASP A 397 15.86 8.11 -4.48
N GLY A 398 16.29 7.20 -5.38
CA GLY A 398 16.71 5.85 -5.01
C GLY A 398 15.58 4.98 -4.48
N ASN A 399 15.90 4.11 -3.51
CA ASN A 399 14.94 3.21 -2.88
C ASN A 399 14.49 3.73 -1.53
N PHE A 400 13.18 3.72 -1.27
CA PHE A 400 12.63 4.08 0.04
C PHE A 400 11.25 3.43 0.28
N PRO A 401 10.83 3.29 1.54
CA PRO A 401 9.48 2.83 1.84
C PRO A 401 8.43 3.91 1.52
N ARG A 402 7.37 3.52 0.84
CA ARG A 402 6.13 4.27 0.66
C ARG A 402 5.09 3.68 1.59
N ILE A 403 4.47 4.50 2.43
CA ILE A 403 3.56 4.03 3.46
C ILE A 403 2.16 4.58 3.19
N THR A 404 1.19 3.68 3.14
CA THR A 404 -0.23 4.03 3.01
C THR A 404 -1.01 3.52 4.22
N ILE A 405 -2.24 4.00 4.38
CA ILE A 405 -3.10 3.63 5.50
C ILE A 405 -4.24 2.76 4.99
N ALA A 406 -4.38 1.58 5.57
CA ALA A 406 -5.49 0.68 5.28
C ALA A 406 -6.59 0.79 6.34
N ALA A 407 -7.84 0.69 5.90
CA ALA A 407 -9.02 0.60 6.75
C ALA A 407 -9.91 -0.57 6.28
N PHE A 408 -10.66 -1.17 7.22
CA PHE A 408 -11.38 -2.42 7.00
C PHE A 408 -12.78 -2.36 7.57
N ASN A 409 -13.74 -2.94 6.85
CA ASN A 409 -15.10 -3.15 7.33
C ASN A 409 -15.77 -4.30 6.55
N LYS A 410 -16.07 -5.42 7.22
CA LYS A 410 -16.87 -6.54 6.68
C LYS A 410 -16.46 -6.98 5.27
N GLY A 411 -15.23 -7.45 5.12
CA GLY A 411 -14.66 -7.93 3.85
C GLY A 411 -14.27 -6.84 2.85
N TYR A 412 -14.60 -5.58 3.11
CA TYR A 412 -14.14 -4.43 2.35
C TYR A 412 -12.87 -3.84 2.97
N ALA A 413 -11.90 -3.49 2.14
CA ALA A 413 -10.70 -2.77 2.53
C ALA A 413 -10.48 -1.56 1.62
N SER A 414 -10.01 -0.47 2.19
CA SER A 414 -9.52 0.71 1.47
C SER A 414 -8.07 1.00 1.84
N MET A 415 -7.37 1.72 0.97
CA MET A 415 -5.97 2.12 1.19
C MET A 415 -5.76 3.55 0.68
N ASP A 416 -5.38 4.45 1.60
CA ASP A 416 -5.21 5.86 1.33
C ASP A 416 -3.75 6.28 1.44
N TYR A 417 -3.34 7.17 0.52
CA TYR A 417 -2.05 7.83 0.55
C TYR A 417 -2.16 9.20 1.21
N TYR A 418 -1.22 9.47 2.13
CA TYR A 418 -1.01 10.78 2.73
C TYR A 418 0.46 11.16 2.57
N ARG A 419 0.71 12.38 2.13
CA ARG A 419 2.10 12.85 1.96
C ARG A 419 2.86 12.85 3.27
N TYR A 420 2.24 13.24 4.35
CA TYR A 420 2.87 13.23 5.67
C TYR A 420 2.17 12.27 6.60
N LEU A 421 2.99 11.57 7.40
CA LEU A 421 2.55 10.64 8.42
C LEU A 421 3.26 10.98 9.72
N GLU A 422 2.51 11.11 10.81
CA GLU A 422 3.11 11.20 12.15
C GLU A 422 3.17 9.82 12.77
N PHE A 423 4.36 9.36 13.09
CA PHE A 423 4.57 8.18 13.92
C PHE A 423 4.55 8.64 15.38
N ASN A 424 3.45 8.38 16.05
CA ASN A 424 3.18 8.78 17.42
C ASN A 424 3.30 7.58 18.37
N ASP A 425 3.97 7.77 19.52
CA ASP A 425 4.27 6.67 20.45
C ASP A 425 3.01 6.05 21.06
N ASN A 426 1.93 6.82 21.26
CA ASN A 426 0.69 6.35 21.88
C ASN A 426 -0.37 5.88 20.89
N TYR A 427 -0.41 6.45 19.68
CA TYR A 427 -1.49 6.22 18.72
C TYR A 427 -1.06 5.44 17.47
N GLY A 428 0.23 5.32 17.22
CA GLY A 428 0.77 4.68 16.03
C GLY A 428 0.90 5.65 14.87
N ILE A 429 0.32 5.35 13.69
CA ILE A 429 0.45 6.20 12.51
C ILE A 429 -0.75 7.14 12.41
N ILE A 430 -0.50 8.44 12.46
CA ILE A 430 -1.50 9.47 12.26
C ILE A 430 -1.33 10.08 10.87
N PRO A 431 -2.32 9.94 9.96
CA PRO A 431 -2.28 10.57 8.65
C PRO A 431 -2.39 12.10 8.76
N VAL A 432 -1.62 12.82 7.94
CA VAL A 432 -1.61 14.29 7.90
C VAL A 432 -1.87 14.76 6.47
N GLN A 433 -2.96 15.49 6.28
CA GLN A 433 -3.35 16.09 5.00
C GLN A 433 -3.00 17.58 4.99
N ASN A 434 -2.38 18.08 3.91
CA ASN A 434 -1.91 19.46 3.81
C ASN A 434 -3.00 20.54 3.75
N GLY A 435 -4.25 20.14 3.59
CA GLY A 435 -5.39 21.06 3.52
C GLY A 435 -6.67 20.31 3.12
N LYS A 436 -7.77 21.03 3.03
CA LYS A 436 -9.04 20.45 2.58
C LYS A 436 -9.01 20.17 1.09
N ASN A 437 -9.63 19.07 0.65
CA ASN A 437 -9.86 18.83 -0.77
C ASN A 437 -10.78 19.90 -1.34
N LEU A 438 -10.26 20.69 -2.28
CA LEU A 438 -10.97 21.80 -2.90
C LEU A 438 -11.56 21.45 -4.26
N THR A 439 -11.25 20.25 -4.79
CA THR A 439 -11.60 19.85 -6.16
C THR A 439 -12.78 18.89 -6.24
N LEU A 440 -13.30 18.40 -5.12
CA LEU A 440 -14.40 17.44 -5.15
C LEU A 440 -15.63 18.02 -5.85
N ASN A 441 -16.08 17.34 -6.92
CA ASN A 441 -17.21 17.72 -7.77
C ASN A 441 -17.13 19.13 -8.41
N VAL A 442 -15.93 19.67 -8.54
CA VAL A 442 -15.70 20.97 -9.17
C VAL A 442 -15.77 20.81 -10.69
N PRO A 443 -16.40 21.75 -11.44
CA PRO A 443 -16.53 21.65 -12.87
C PRO A 443 -15.20 21.60 -13.62
N VAL A 444 -15.10 20.66 -14.56
CA VAL A 444 -13.93 20.45 -15.41
C VAL A 444 -14.31 20.51 -16.87
N THR A 445 -13.46 21.16 -17.66
CA THR A 445 -13.53 21.10 -19.11
C THR A 445 -12.26 20.48 -19.67
N SER A 446 -12.39 19.74 -20.77
CA SER A 446 -11.25 19.15 -21.49
C SER A 446 -11.21 19.67 -22.92
N ALA A 447 -10.01 19.90 -23.42
CA ALA A 447 -9.79 20.23 -24.83
C ALA A 447 -9.92 19.02 -25.76
N VAL A 448 -9.99 17.81 -25.20
CA VAL A 448 -10.11 16.55 -25.95
C VAL A 448 -11.31 15.75 -25.47
N SER A 449 -11.94 15.01 -26.37
CA SER A 449 -13.06 14.13 -26.03
C SER A 449 -12.59 12.88 -25.32
N GLY A 450 -13.34 12.45 -24.31
CA GLY A 450 -13.11 11.18 -23.62
C GLY A 450 -13.54 9.98 -24.48
N ALA A 451 -12.82 8.87 -24.33
CA ALA A 451 -13.18 7.61 -24.94
C ALA A 451 -14.54 7.13 -24.38
N LYS A 452 -15.35 6.48 -25.22
CA LYS A 452 -16.67 5.95 -24.84
C LYS A 452 -17.60 6.97 -24.18
N GLY A 453 -17.43 8.27 -24.46
CA GLY A 453 -18.27 9.33 -23.92
C GLY A 453 -17.99 9.71 -22.46
N VAL A 454 -16.89 9.28 -21.88
CA VAL A 454 -16.49 9.67 -20.52
C VAL A 454 -16.27 11.18 -20.47
N LYS A 455 -16.91 11.83 -19.51
CA LYS A 455 -16.80 13.29 -19.30
C LYS A 455 -15.56 13.62 -18.44
N ALA A 456 -15.03 14.85 -18.63
CA ALA A 456 -13.84 15.31 -17.92
C ALA A 456 -14.05 15.50 -16.41
N ASP A 457 -15.29 15.65 -15.94
CA ASP A 457 -15.62 15.80 -14.52
C ASP A 457 -15.29 14.57 -13.67
N CYS A 458 -15.07 13.39 -14.28
CA CYS A 458 -14.56 12.22 -13.55
C CYS A 458 -13.19 12.42 -12.92
N ILE A 459 -12.41 13.43 -13.32
CA ILE A 459 -11.11 13.72 -12.69
C ILE A 459 -11.23 14.49 -11.36
N THR A 460 -12.43 14.93 -10.98
CA THR A 460 -12.72 15.62 -9.73
C THR A 460 -13.85 14.95 -8.93
N ASP A 461 -14.26 13.75 -9.31
CA ASP A 461 -15.37 13.02 -8.69
C ASP A 461 -14.99 12.37 -7.35
N GLY A 462 -13.72 12.40 -6.97
CA GLY A 462 -13.19 11.80 -5.75
C GLY A 462 -12.85 10.31 -5.85
N ALA A 463 -13.02 9.67 -7.02
CA ALA A 463 -12.70 8.25 -7.24
C ALA A 463 -11.22 8.00 -7.56
N SER A 464 -10.32 8.67 -6.86
CA SER A 464 -8.87 8.60 -7.13
C SER A 464 -8.24 7.22 -6.85
N LEU A 465 -8.93 6.38 -6.08
CA LEU A 465 -8.47 5.05 -5.69
C LEU A 465 -9.10 3.92 -6.51
N ASP A 466 -10.01 4.23 -7.42
CA ASP A 466 -10.73 3.26 -8.23
C ASP A 466 -10.31 3.38 -9.70
N SER A 467 -9.93 2.26 -10.30
CA SER A 467 -9.59 2.19 -11.72
C SER A 467 -10.83 2.20 -12.64
N SER A 468 -12.04 2.14 -12.10
CA SER A 468 -13.29 2.14 -12.86
C SER A 468 -13.67 3.52 -13.41
N THR A 469 -13.24 4.60 -12.74
CA THR A 469 -13.49 5.98 -13.14
C THR A 469 -12.19 6.69 -13.51
N TYR A 470 -11.97 6.88 -14.79
CA TYR A 470 -10.79 7.61 -15.29
C TYR A 470 -11.08 8.23 -16.66
N PHE A 471 -10.43 9.33 -16.92
CA PHE A 471 -10.48 9.96 -18.23
C PHE A 471 -9.44 9.34 -19.16
N GLN A 472 -9.90 8.74 -20.24
CA GLN A 472 -9.07 8.28 -21.34
C GLN A 472 -9.48 9.02 -22.61
N LYS A 473 -8.50 9.52 -23.34
CA LYS A 473 -8.70 10.17 -24.63
C LYS A 473 -9.27 9.20 -25.67
N SER A 474 -10.15 9.65 -26.55
CA SER A 474 -10.63 8.84 -27.68
C SER A 474 -9.48 8.44 -28.61
N SER A 475 -9.61 7.28 -29.29
CA SER A 475 -8.56 6.69 -30.13
C SER A 475 -8.10 7.54 -31.32
N ASN A 476 -8.86 8.56 -31.70
CA ASN A 476 -8.55 9.43 -32.84
C ASN A 476 -7.57 10.58 -32.51
N ALA A 477 -7.03 10.59 -31.33
CA ALA A 477 -6.11 11.62 -30.92
C ALA A 477 -4.68 11.29 -31.34
N THR A 478 -4.04 12.20 -32.03
CA THR A 478 -2.66 12.07 -32.50
C THR A 478 -1.70 11.86 -31.33
N ILE A 479 -0.74 10.96 -31.49
CA ILE A 479 0.37 10.80 -30.55
C ILE A 479 1.05 12.16 -30.40
N GLY A 480 1.32 12.57 -29.14
CA GLY A 480 1.94 13.86 -28.84
C GLY A 480 0.96 15.02 -28.61
N THR A 481 -0.35 14.85 -28.83
CA THR A 481 -1.32 15.85 -28.40
C THR A 481 -1.51 15.80 -26.88
N PRO A 482 -1.21 16.87 -26.13
CA PRO A 482 -1.36 16.86 -24.68
C PRO A 482 -2.83 16.76 -24.28
N TYR A 483 -3.08 16.09 -23.15
CA TYR A 483 -4.36 16.24 -22.46
C TYR A 483 -4.35 17.60 -21.78
N MET A 484 -5.41 18.37 -21.96
CA MET A 484 -5.57 19.65 -21.29
C MET A 484 -6.91 19.67 -20.57
N PHE A 485 -6.84 19.85 -19.26
CA PHE A 485 -8.01 20.01 -18.41
C PHE A 485 -8.00 21.41 -17.80
N THR A 486 -9.18 22.02 -17.71
CA THR A 486 -9.37 23.26 -16.95
C THR A 486 -10.36 22.99 -15.83
N ILE A 487 -9.90 23.13 -14.59
CA ILE A 487 -10.69 23.00 -13.37
C ILE A 487 -11.11 24.40 -12.93
N ASP A 488 -12.41 24.67 -12.90
CA ASP A 488 -12.94 25.95 -12.42
C ASP A 488 -13.25 25.85 -10.91
N MET A 489 -12.33 26.34 -10.08
CA MET A 489 -12.46 26.31 -8.62
C MET A 489 -13.63 27.13 -8.07
N GLN A 490 -14.33 27.91 -8.91
CA GLN A 490 -15.49 28.73 -8.58
C GLN A 490 -15.26 29.77 -7.46
N LYS A 491 -14.16 29.71 -6.77
CA LYS A 491 -13.74 30.61 -5.68
C LYS A 491 -12.24 30.80 -5.69
N LYS A 492 -11.76 31.88 -5.09
CA LYS A 492 -10.34 32.07 -4.80
C LYS A 492 -9.95 31.19 -3.62
N ALA A 493 -8.87 30.45 -3.77
CA ALA A 493 -8.31 29.63 -2.73
C ALA A 493 -6.78 29.66 -2.75
N ARG A 494 -6.17 29.45 -1.61
CA ARG A 494 -4.74 29.16 -1.50
C ARG A 494 -4.57 27.65 -1.68
N ILE A 495 -3.79 27.25 -2.67
CA ILE A 495 -3.48 25.85 -2.96
C ILE A 495 -2.12 25.54 -2.37
N SER A 496 -2.05 24.55 -1.49
CA SER A 496 -0.81 24.08 -0.86
C SER A 496 -0.25 22.84 -1.54
N GLU A 497 -1.13 22.01 -2.16
CA GLU A 497 -0.77 20.75 -2.77
C GLU A 497 -1.72 20.41 -3.91
N ILE A 498 -1.23 19.72 -4.92
CA ILE A 498 -2.01 19.16 -6.02
C ILE A 498 -1.63 17.68 -6.13
N ASN A 499 -2.59 16.80 -5.89
CA ASN A 499 -2.46 15.37 -6.08
C ASN A 499 -3.02 14.99 -7.45
N LEU A 500 -2.16 14.47 -8.31
CA LEU A 500 -2.51 14.00 -9.63
C LEU A 500 -2.43 12.47 -9.65
N SER A 501 -3.57 11.81 -9.75
CA SER A 501 -3.64 10.35 -9.94
C SER A 501 -3.63 10.03 -11.41
N THR A 502 -2.68 9.19 -11.83
CA THR A 502 -2.55 8.72 -13.20
C THR A 502 -2.77 7.23 -13.27
N ARG A 503 -3.11 6.70 -14.43
CA ARG A 503 -3.26 5.26 -14.64
C ARG A 503 -2.16 4.72 -15.52
N LEU A 504 -1.52 3.65 -15.05
CA LEU A 504 -0.61 2.83 -15.84
C LEU A 504 -1.12 1.40 -15.91
N VAL A 505 -0.73 0.69 -16.96
CA VAL A 505 -1.13 -0.69 -17.16
C VAL A 505 0.07 -1.60 -16.96
N ASN A 506 -0.09 -2.64 -16.12
CA ASN A 506 0.82 -3.80 -16.04
C ASN A 506 2.28 -3.48 -15.67
N GLY A 507 2.53 -2.70 -14.63
CA GLY A 507 3.89 -2.48 -14.15
C GLY A 507 4.76 -1.71 -15.16
N SER A 508 4.18 -0.73 -15.83
CA SER A 508 4.88 0.16 -16.75
C SER A 508 5.83 1.10 -16.00
N GLU A 509 6.97 1.42 -16.59
CA GLU A 509 7.87 2.49 -16.14
C GLU A 509 7.48 3.87 -16.72
N ALA A 510 6.36 3.99 -17.42
CA ALA A 510 5.98 5.25 -18.06
C ALA A 510 5.62 6.31 -17.02
N ALA A 511 6.44 7.33 -16.91
CA ALA A 511 6.15 8.52 -16.12
C ALA A 511 5.37 9.53 -16.94
N TYR A 512 4.38 10.17 -16.33
CA TYR A 512 3.64 11.25 -16.97
C TYR A 512 4.45 12.54 -16.93
N LYS A 513 4.59 13.22 -18.07
CA LYS A 513 5.13 14.57 -18.17
C LYS A 513 3.98 15.54 -18.16
N TYR A 514 4.06 16.59 -17.34
CA TYR A 514 2.94 17.52 -17.18
C TYR A 514 3.39 18.93 -16.82
N THR A 515 2.49 19.88 -17.00
CA THR A 515 2.59 21.22 -16.40
C THR A 515 1.27 21.56 -15.75
N ILE A 516 1.33 22.35 -14.68
CA ILE A 516 0.14 22.86 -14.00
C ILE A 516 0.24 24.38 -13.95
N GLU A 517 -0.80 25.04 -14.43
CA GLU A 517 -0.91 26.50 -14.47
C GLU A 517 -2.13 26.94 -13.65
N GLY A 518 -2.01 28.06 -12.98
CA GLY A 518 -3.08 28.67 -12.21
C GLY A 518 -3.43 30.07 -12.71
N SER A 519 -4.70 30.43 -12.60
CA SER A 519 -5.21 31.76 -12.94
C SER A 519 -6.21 32.27 -11.91
N PRO A 520 -6.06 33.49 -11.40
CA PRO A 520 -7.04 34.07 -10.50
C PRO A 520 -8.26 34.66 -11.19
N ASP A 521 -8.24 34.79 -12.52
CA ASP A 521 -9.29 35.45 -13.33
C ASP A 521 -9.76 34.58 -14.52
N GLY A 522 -9.17 33.42 -14.73
CA GLY A 522 -9.45 32.54 -15.86
C GLY A 522 -8.93 33.03 -17.21
N LYS A 523 -8.14 34.08 -17.23
CA LYS A 523 -7.58 34.70 -18.46
C LYS A 523 -6.05 34.63 -18.50
N SER A 524 -5.40 35.08 -17.44
CA SER A 524 -3.94 35.08 -17.31
C SER A 524 -3.48 33.90 -16.46
N TYR A 525 -2.68 33.02 -17.05
CA TYR A 525 -2.18 31.81 -16.39
C TYR A 525 -0.71 31.93 -16.05
N LYS A 526 -0.31 31.42 -14.88
CA LYS A 526 1.07 31.29 -14.44
C LYS A 526 1.39 29.84 -14.15
N MET A 527 2.59 29.40 -14.52
CA MET A 527 3.12 28.09 -14.16
C MET A 527 3.17 27.94 -12.64
N LEU A 528 2.54 26.90 -12.11
CA LEU A 528 2.59 26.50 -10.70
C LEU A 528 3.53 25.30 -10.51
N VAL A 529 3.47 24.33 -11.43
CA VAL A 529 4.30 23.13 -11.40
C VAL A 529 4.80 22.82 -12.79
N ASP A 530 6.11 22.60 -12.90
CA ASP A 530 6.77 22.09 -14.09
C ASP A 530 7.19 20.64 -13.86
N GLY A 531 6.37 19.70 -14.28
CA GLY A 531 6.61 18.25 -14.21
C GLY A 531 7.13 17.66 -15.53
N ARG A 532 7.70 18.47 -16.43
CA ARG A 532 8.24 17.97 -17.72
C ARG A 532 9.43 17.03 -17.55
N THR A 533 10.09 17.08 -16.41
CA THR A 533 11.17 16.17 -16.03
C THR A 533 10.75 15.11 -15.00
N ASN A 534 9.43 14.93 -14.81
CA ASN A 534 8.94 13.94 -13.85
C ASN A 534 9.34 12.51 -14.24
N TRP A 535 9.83 11.74 -13.25
CA TRP A 535 10.20 10.34 -13.35
C TRP A 535 9.34 9.41 -12.47
N GLN A 536 8.49 9.98 -11.63
CA GLN A 536 7.58 9.22 -10.78
C GLN A 536 6.40 8.71 -11.61
N VAL A 537 5.99 7.49 -11.33
CA VAL A 537 4.96 6.74 -12.08
C VAL A 537 3.58 6.89 -11.45
#